data_273f14d9927ceae5fe2e6450f57bb40e
#
_entry.id   273f14d9927ceae5fe2e6450f57bb40e
#
_cell.length_a   1.000
_cell.length_b   1.000
_cell.length_c   1.000
_cell.angle_alpha   90.00
_cell.angle_beta   90.00
_cell.angle_gamma   90.00
#
_symmetry.space_group_name_H-M   'P 1'
#
loop_
_entity.id
_entity.type
_entity.pdbx_description
1 polymer ?
#
loop_
_entity_poly.entity_id
_entity_poly.type
_entity_poly.pdbx_seq_one_letter_code
_entity_poly.pdbx_strand_id
1 'polypeptide(L)'
;QYRLATPGFLDVFRIPILAGRDVAQTDAAGAEPVCLVSAAFAERYLDGDALGRIVTLPDDGGGNSLRMRVVGVVGDIRQAGPAEPAPPMVYQPMAQMTEPMWQLLRGFGAMTFAVRTQAEGLGADERALRQAIAEVAPQQPIADLEPMALTVAATTREQRLSLLLVGLFAGLALL
;
A
#
# COMPACT_ATOMS: atom_id res chain seq x y z
N GLN A 1 -5.34 -1.83 -9.58
CA GLN A 1 -4.48 -0.83 -8.92
C GLN A 1 -3.07 -1.39 -8.73
N TYR A 2 -2.10 -0.50 -8.51
CA TYR A 2 -0.69 -0.83 -8.39
C TYR A 2 -0.10 -0.17 -7.15
N ARG A 3 0.75 -0.90 -6.41
CA ARG A 3 1.45 -0.42 -5.23
C ARG A 3 2.88 -0.94 -5.17
N LEU A 4 3.75 -0.17 -4.53
CA LEU A 4 5.09 -0.59 -4.18
C LEU A 4 5.07 -1.22 -2.78
N ALA A 5 5.79 -2.31 -2.62
CA ALA A 5 5.93 -3.03 -1.36
C ALA A 5 7.42 -3.19 -1.01
N THR A 6 7.73 -3.01 0.26
CA THR A 6 9.03 -3.37 0.83
C THR A 6 8.91 -4.69 1.59
N PRO A 7 9.98 -5.43 1.84
CA PRO A 7 9.94 -6.57 2.75
C PRO A 7 9.32 -6.16 4.09
N GLY A 8 8.38 -6.96 4.59
CA GLY A 8 7.62 -6.65 5.81
C GLY A 8 6.38 -5.77 5.62
N PHE A 9 6.10 -5.31 4.40
CA PHE A 9 4.89 -4.53 4.11
C PHE A 9 3.61 -5.26 4.51
N LEU A 10 3.53 -6.55 4.20
CA LEU A 10 2.35 -7.37 4.53
C LEU A 10 2.14 -7.49 6.04
N ASP A 11 3.22 -7.64 6.81
CA ASP A 11 3.17 -7.72 8.28
C ASP A 11 2.73 -6.40 8.91
N VAL A 12 3.24 -5.27 8.41
CA VAL A 12 2.86 -3.93 8.89
C VAL A 12 1.35 -3.72 8.75
N PHE A 13 0.77 -4.12 7.62
CA PHE A 13 -0.66 -3.94 7.35
C PHE A 13 -1.51 -5.16 7.73
N ARG A 14 -0.91 -6.23 8.27
CA ARG A 14 -1.58 -7.51 8.61
C ARG A 14 -2.33 -8.12 7.42
N ILE A 15 -1.69 -8.08 6.25
CA ILE A 15 -2.24 -8.68 5.04
C ILE A 15 -1.83 -10.15 5.02
N PRO A 16 -2.76 -11.11 5.03
CA PRO A 16 -2.40 -12.52 5.01
C PRO A 16 -1.85 -12.94 3.65
N ILE A 17 -0.84 -13.80 3.65
CA ILE A 17 -0.39 -14.51 2.46
C ILE A 17 -1.31 -15.72 2.30
N LEU A 18 -2.01 -15.81 1.17
CA LEU A 18 -2.95 -16.89 0.88
C LEU A 18 -2.27 -18.03 0.14
N ALA A 19 -1.28 -17.72 -0.71
CA ALA A 19 -0.48 -18.69 -1.42
C ALA A 19 0.89 -18.09 -1.80
N GLY A 20 1.93 -18.93 -1.91
CA GLY A 20 3.27 -18.50 -2.28
C GLY A 20 4.05 -17.85 -1.14
N ARG A 21 4.78 -16.75 -1.42
CA ARG A 21 5.66 -16.07 -0.48
C ARG A 21 5.50 -14.55 -0.54
N ASP A 22 6.01 -13.87 0.49
CA ASP A 22 6.15 -12.41 0.51
C ASP A 22 7.35 -11.95 -0.36
N VAL A 23 7.43 -10.64 -0.55
CA VAL A 23 8.61 -9.94 -1.09
C VAL A 23 9.80 -10.17 -0.15
N ALA A 24 10.91 -10.59 -0.70
CA ALA A 24 12.14 -10.82 0.03
C ALA A 24 13.19 -9.75 -0.30
N GLN A 25 14.22 -9.63 0.54
CA GLN A 25 15.36 -8.74 0.27
C GLN A 25 16.13 -9.16 -0.99
N THR A 26 16.07 -10.43 -1.37
CA THR A 26 16.64 -10.96 -2.61
C THR A 26 15.90 -10.50 -3.86
N ASP A 27 14.67 -10.02 -3.75
CA ASP A 27 13.92 -9.45 -4.87
C ASP A 27 14.37 -7.99 -5.13
N ALA A 28 15.68 -7.85 -5.41
CA ALA A 28 16.36 -6.57 -5.61
C ALA A 28 16.48 -6.22 -7.10
N ALA A 29 17.04 -5.06 -7.39
CA ALA A 29 17.36 -4.64 -8.75
C ALA A 29 18.30 -5.67 -9.42
N GLY A 30 17.96 -6.07 -10.65
CA GLY A 30 18.71 -7.08 -11.42
C GLY A 30 18.30 -8.53 -11.15
N ALA A 31 17.47 -8.81 -10.12
CA ALA A 31 16.84 -10.11 -9.96
C ALA A 31 15.67 -10.29 -10.95
N GLU A 32 15.14 -11.52 -11.04
CA GLU A 32 13.91 -11.76 -11.81
C GLU A 32 12.79 -10.83 -11.33
N PRO A 33 12.13 -10.08 -12.23
CA PRO A 33 11.02 -9.23 -11.84
C PRO A 33 9.86 -10.04 -11.28
N VAL A 34 9.46 -9.72 -10.05
CA VAL A 34 8.39 -10.43 -9.34
C VAL A 34 7.31 -9.48 -8.83
N CYS A 35 6.12 -10.03 -8.58
CA CYS A 35 5.05 -9.29 -7.93
C CYS A 35 4.21 -10.19 -7.02
N LEU A 36 3.48 -9.54 -6.10
CA LEU A 36 2.35 -10.17 -5.43
C LEU A 36 1.06 -9.65 -6.04
N VAL A 37 0.02 -10.44 -5.98
CA VAL A 37 -1.31 -10.04 -6.43
C VAL A 37 -2.34 -10.27 -5.32
N SER A 38 -3.37 -9.42 -5.25
CA SER A 38 -4.48 -9.65 -4.32
C SER A 38 -5.37 -10.81 -4.80
N ALA A 39 -6.15 -11.39 -3.90
CA ALA A 39 -7.11 -12.43 -4.23
C ALA A 39 -8.09 -11.95 -5.32
N ALA A 40 -8.62 -10.73 -5.17
CA ALA A 40 -9.50 -10.13 -6.18
C ALA A 40 -8.84 -9.96 -7.56
N PHE A 41 -7.51 -9.76 -7.61
CA PHE A 41 -6.77 -9.73 -8.87
C PHE A 41 -6.64 -11.12 -9.47
N ALA A 42 -6.26 -12.11 -8.65
CA ALA A 42 -6.11 -13.50 -9.09
C ALA A 42 -7.41 -14.06 -9.66
N GLU A 43 -8.52 -13.85 -8.98
CA GLU A 43 -9.85 -14.27 -9.42
C GLU A 43 -10.27 -13.58 -10.72
N ARG A 44 -10.08 -12.27 -10.81
CA ARG A 44 -10.61 -11.47 -11.93
C ARG A 44 -9.83 -11.63 -13.23
N TYR A 45 -8.49 -11.85 -13.14
CA TYR A 45 -7.62 -11.80 -14.32
C TYR A 45 -6.80 -13.08 -14.56
N LEU A 46 -6.78 -14.00 -13.60
CA LEU A 46 -5.95 -15.21 -13.66
C LEU A 46 -6.73 -16.49 -13.29
N ASP A 47 -8.06 -16.44 -13.29
CA ASP A 47 -8.95 -17.58 -13.00
C ASP A 47 -8.63 -18.29 -11.66
N GLY A 48 -8.14 -17.52 -10.67
CA GLY A 48 -7.76 -18.04 -9.36
C GLY A 48 -6.38 -18.72 -9.31
N ASP A 49 -5.79 -19.10 -10.43
CA ASP A 49 -4.48 -19.75 -10.52
C ASP A 49 -3.39 -18.74 -10.91
N ALA A 50 -2.92 -17.98 -9.92
CA ALA A 50 -2.02 -16.86 -10.17
C ALA A 50 -0.53 -17.19 -9.97
N LEU A 51 -0.18 -18.16 -9.12
CA LEU A 51 1.23 -18.43 -8.80
C LEU A 51 2.04 -18.84 -10.03
N GLY A 52 3.21 -18.22 -10.20
CA GLY A 52 4.11 -18.47 -11.33
C GLY A 52 3.67 -17.84 -12.66
N ARG A 53 2.45 -17.32 -12.76
CA ARG A 53 1.99 -16.60 -13.96
C ARG A 53 2.77 -15.31 -14.17
N ILE A 54 2.84 -14.85 -15.41
CA ILE A 54 3.45 -13.55 -15.77
C ILE A 54 2.33 -12.52 -15.88
N VAL A 55 2.45 -11.47 -15.08
CA VAL A 55 1.62 -10.28 -15.20
C VAL A 55 2.40 -9.20 -15.94
N THR A 56 1.78 -8.61 -16.94
CA THR A 56 2.35 -7.50 -17.69
C THR A 56 1.64 -6.22 -17.30
N LEU A 57 2.39 -5.28 -16.72
CA LEU A 57 1.90 -3.93 -16.45
C LEU A 57 2.16 -3.03 -17.66
N PRO A 58 1.29 -2.00 -17.86
CA PRO A 58 1.56 -0.97 -18.86
C PRO A 58 2.92 -0.32 -18.64
N ASP A 59 3.39 0.35 -19.68
CA ASP A 59 4.63 1.11 -19.70
C ASP A 59 4.81 1.97 -18.45
N ASP A 60 6.01 1.90 -17.89
CA ASP A 60 6.48 2.67 -16.72
C ASP A 60 6.88 4.12 -17.06
N GLY A 61 6.56 4.61 -18.26
CA GLY A 61 6.99 5.92 -18.79
C GLY A 61 8.30 5.86 -19.58
N GLY A 62 8.95 4.70 -19.67
CA GLY A 62 10.17 4.46 -20.43
C GLY A 62 9.96 3.73 -21.77
N GLY A 63 8.71 3.48 -22.18
CA GLY A 63 8.36 2.77 -23.41
C GLY A 63 8.39 1.25 -23.31
N ASN A 64 8.63 0.68 -22.11
CA ASN A 64 8.72 -0.76 -21.90
C ASN A 64 7.61 -1.26 -20.97
N SER A 65 6.92 -2.30 -21.39
CA SER A 65 6.00 -3.00 -20.48
C SER A 65 6.78 -3.83 -19.46
N LEU A 66 6.41 -3.72 -18.19
CA LEU A 66 7.03 -4.46 -17.10
C LEU A 66 6.37 -5.83 -16.97
N ARG A 67 7.14 -6.89 -17.21
CA ARG A 67 6.70 -8.29 -17.07
C ARG A 67 7.21 -8.84 -15.75
N MET A 68 6.31 -9.25 -14.86
CA MET A 68 6.64 -9.75 -13.54
C MET A 68 6.03 -11.12 -13.29
N ARG A 69 6.77 -12.00 -12.62
CA ARG A 69 6.26 -13.29 -12.17
C ARG A 69 5.51 -13.14 -10.86
N VAL A 70 4.32 -13.68 -10.76
CA VAL A 70 3.57 -13.75 -9.51
C VAL A 70 4.23 -14.77 -8.57
N VAL A 71 4.73 -14.30 -7.44
CA VAL A 71 5.38 -15.13 -6.41
C VAL A 71 4.51 -15.32 -5.16
N GLY A 72 3.44 -14.55 -5.03
CA GLY A 72 2.48 -14.70 -3.93
C GLY A 72 1.12 -14.12 -4.25
N VAL A 73 0.10 -14.73 -3.66
CA VAL A 73 -1.28 -14.25 -3.62
C VAL A 73 -1.57 -13.82 -2.20
N VAL A 74 -2.07 -12.61 -2.02
CA VAL A 74 -2.30 -11.99 -0.72
C VAL A 74 -3.76 -11.61 -0.52
N GLY A 75 -4.16 -11.44 0.74
CA GLY A 75 -5.50 -11.00 1.08
C GLY A 75 -5.83 -9.62 0.50
N ASP A 76 -7.11 -9.38 0.31
CA ASP A 76 -7.61 -8.13 -0.23
C ASP A 76 -7.61 -7.00 0.81
N ILE A 77 -7.31 -5.79 0.36
CA ILE A 77 -7.41 -4.56 1.16
C ILE A 77 -8.57 -3.73 0.66
N ARG A 78 -9.51 -3.39 1.54
CA ARG A 78 -10.59 -2.45 1.26
C ARG A 78 -10.09 -1.03 1.48
N GLN A 79 -10.17 -0.18 0.46
CA GLN A 79 -9.68 1.21 0.52
C GLN A 79 -10.79 2.24 0.74
N ALA A 80 -11.98 1.96 0.25
CA ALA A 80 -13.11 2.89 0.27
C ALA A 80 -14.19 2.53 1.31
N GLY A 81 -13.85 1.68 2.28
CA GLY A 81 -14.76 1.28 3.36
C GLY A 81 -15.36 -0.12 3.19
N PRO A 82 -16.14 -0.58 4.18
CA PRO A 82 -16.61 -1.97 4.23
C PRO A 82 -17.67 -2.33 3.17
N ALA A 83 -18.33 -1.34 2.57
CA ALA A 83 -19.41 -1.54 1.59
C ALA A 83 -18.90 -1.74 0.16
N GLU A 84 -17.66 -1.35 -0.15
CA GLU A 84 -17.12 -1.50 -1.49
C GLU A 84 -16.28 -2.77 -1.63
N PRO A 85 -16.39 -3.47 -2.78
CA PRO A 85 -15.52 -4.62 -3.05
C PRO A 85 -14.05 -4.16 -3.10
N ALA A 86 -13.16 -5.01 -2.62
CA ALA A 86 -11.74 -4.72 -2.67
C ALA A 86 -11.27 -4.62 -4.13
N PRO A 87 -10.53 -3.58 -4.49
CA PRO A 87 -10.01 -3.43 -5.84
C PRO A 87 -8.92 -4.48 -6.13
N PRO A 88 -8.85 -4.99 -7.36
CA PRO A 88 -7.73 -5.83 -7.78
C PRO A 88 -6.41 -5.08 -7.67
N MET A 89 -5.43 -5.67 -6.97
CA MET A 89 -4.15 -5.03 -6.65
C MET A 89 -2.96 -5.87 -7.12
N VAL A 90 -1.92 -5.17 -7.60
CA VAL A 90 -0.60 -5.73 -7.86
C VAL A 90 0.40 -5.00 -6.97
N TYR A 91 1.26 -5.74 -6.28
CA TYR A 91 2.33 -5.21 -5.44
C TYR A 91 3.67 -5.55 -6.07
N GLN A 92 4.47 -4.54 -6.37
CA GLN A 92 5.82 -4.71 -6.89
C GLN A 92 6.84 -4.43 -5.79
N PRO A 93 7.92 -5.22 -5.67
CA PRO A 93 9.05 -4.86 -4.82
C PRO A 93 9.61 -3.48 -5.18
N MET A 94 9.68 -2.59 -4.20
CA MET A 94 10.22 -1.24 -4.39
C MET A 94 11.66 -1.27 -4.92
N ALA A 95 12.45 -2.28 -4.52
CA ALA A 95 13.82 -2.47 -4.98
C ALA A 95 13.94 -2.85 -6.46
N GLN A 96 12.86 -3.30 -7.11
CA GLN A 96 12.80 -3.61 -8.54
C GLN A 96 12.17 -2.49 -9.38
N MET A 97 12.01 -1.31 -8.79
CA MET A 97 11.46 -0.17 -9.50
C MET A 97 12.45 0.35 -10.54
N THR A 98 11.96 0.71 -11.72
CA THR A 98 12.78 1.24 -12.81
C THR A 98 13.23 2.68 -12.52
N GLU A 99 14.34 3.10 -13.13
CA GLU A 99 14.85 4.47 -12.95
C GLU A 99 13.85 5.56 -13.39
N PRO A 100 13.11 5.43 -14.52
CA PRO A 100 12.07 6.39 -14.88
C PRO A 100 10.99 6.54 -13.79
N MET A 101 10.57 5.44 -13.18
CA MET A 101 9.59 5.45 -12.09
C MET A 101 10.18 6.11 -10.83
N TRP A 102 11.46 5.88 -10.52
CA TRP A 102 12.16 6.58 -9.44
C TRP A 102 12.20 8.09 -9.64
N GLN A 103 12.51 8.54 -10.86
CA GLN A 103 12.52 9.97 -11.19
C GLN A 103 11.13 10.58 -11.04
N LEU A 104 10.09 9.88 -11.48
CA LEU A 104 8.71 10.30 -11.30
C LEU A 104 8.36 10.46 -9.82
N LEU A 105 8.68 9.47 -8.99
CA LEU A 105 8.39 9.51 -7.53
C LEU A 105 9.13 10.62 -6.82
N ARG A 106 10.40 10.89 -7.17
CA ARG A 106 11.15 12.04 -6.64
C ARG A 106 10.47 13.37 -6.93
N GLY A 107 9.77 13.47 -8.06
CA GLY A 107 8.99 14.65 -8.44
C GLY A 107 7.75 14.91 -7.57
N PHE A 108 7.20 13.90 -6.91
CA PHE A 108 6.06 14.04 -5.99
C PHE A 108 6.44 14.50 -4.57
N GLY A 109 7.72 14.59 -4.26
CA GLY A 109 8.27 15.31 -3.11
C GLY A 109 8.17 14.64 -1.75
N ALA A 110 7.17 13.82 -1.46
CA ALA A 110 7.02 13.19 -0.16
C ALA A 110 6.75 11.68 -0.26
N MET A 111 7.46 10.90 0.54
CA MET A 111 7.21 9.47 0.70
C MET A 111 6.59 9.23 2.08
N THR A 112 5.55 8.42 2.14
CA THR A 112 4.93 8.01 3.40
C THR A 112 5.40 6.62 3.78
N PHE A 113 5.90 6.49 4.99
CA PHE A 113 6.30 5.21 5.57
C PHE A 113 5.32 4.81 6.66
N ALA A 114 4.92 3.54 6.68
CA ALA A 114 4.15 2.97 7.77
C ALA A 114 5.09 2.13 8.66
N VAL A 115 5.08 2.40 9.95
CA VAL A 115 5.87 1.67 10.94
C VAL A 115 4.93 1.05 11.97
N ARG A 116 5.09 -0.23 12.24
CA ARG A 116 4.39 -0.91 13.32
C ARG A 116 5.30 -1.01 14.54
N THR A 117 4.83 -0.52 15.65
CA THR A 117 5.52 -0.61 16.94
C THR A 117 4.84 -1.62 17.85
N GLN A 118 5.55 -2.10 18.86
CA GLN A 118 5.04 -3.01 19.89
C GLN A 118 4.65 -2.27 21.17
N ALA A 119 4.99 -0.99 21.29
CA ALA A 119 4.74 -0.21 22.49
C ALA A 119 3.32 0.39 22.52
N GLU A 120 2.75 0.45 23.69
CA GLU A 120 1.49 1.13 23.94
C GLU A 120 1.77 2.62 24.25
N GLY A 121 1.75 3.47 23.25
CA GLY A 121 1.83 4.93 23.42
C GLY A 121 2.77 5.63 22.45
N LEU A 122 2.27 6.73 21.89
CA LEU A 122 2.92 7.49 20.81
C LEU A 122 4.20 8.22 21.20
N GLY A 123 4.30 8.69 22.46
CA GLY A 123 5.37 9.63 22.79
C GLY A 123 6.78 9.02 22.93
N ALA A 124 6.88 7.74 23.31
CA ALA A 124 8.17 7.02 23.39
C ALA A 124 8.60 6.56 22.01
N ASP A 125 7.65 6.08 21.22
CA ASP A 125 7.88 5.59 19.86
C ASP A 125 8.25 6.70 18.90
N GLU A 126 7.66 7.89 19.03
CA GLU A 126 7.98 9.05 18.20
C GLU A 126 9.45 9.46 18.35
N ARG A 127 9.94 9.53 19.58
CA ARG A 127 11.34 9.87 19.85
C ARG A 127 12.31 8.83 19.30
N ALA A 128 12.04 7.55 19.56
CA ALA A 128 12.86 6.45 19.08
C ALA A 128 12.89 6.41 17.54
N LEU A 129 11.75 6.64 16.90
CA LEU A 129 11.64 6.66 15.45
C LEU A 129 12.40 7.85 14.84
N ARG A 130 12.25 9.05 15.40
CA ARG A 130 13.02 10.24 14.97
C ARG A 130 14.52 10.03 15.14
N GLN A 131 14.94 9.41 16.23
CA GLN A 131 16.34 9.10 16.47
C GLN A 131 16.87 8.08 15.45
N ALA A 132 16.16 6.98 15.21
CA ALA A 132 16.56 5.96 14.25
C ALA A 132 16.66 6.53 12.81
N ILE A 133 15.72 7.40 12.43
CA ILE A 133 15.78 8.06 11.12
C ILE A 133 16.97 9.03 11.05
N ALA A 134 17.23 9.81 12.12
CA ALA A 134 18.34 10.74 12.16
C ALA A 134 19.72 10.05 12.10
N GLU A 135 19.82 8.82 12.60
CA GLU A 135 21.05 8.01 12.52
C GLU A 135 21.33 7.56 11.07
N VAL A 136 20.31 7.26 10.29
CA VAL A 136 20.44 6.78 8.90
C VAL A 136 20.44 7.93 7.90
N ALA A 137 19.61 8.94 8.13
CA ALA A 137 19.40 10.05 7.21
C ALA A 137 19.26 11.39 7.96
N PRO A 138 20.33 11.95 8.51
CA PRO A 138 20.28 13.12 9.40
C PRO A 138 19.78 14.39 8.73
N GLN A 139 19.81 14.45 7.39
CA GLN A 139 19.33 15.62 6.62
C GLN A 139 17.89 15.43 6.09
N GLN A 140 17.25 14.30 6.37
CA GLN A 140 15.90 14.05 5.89
C GLN A 140 14.86 14.66 6.85
N PRO A 141 14.09 15.67 6.42
CA PRO A 141 13.04 16.22 7.27
C PRO A 141 11.90 15.21 7.42
N ILE A 142 11.43 15.04 8.66
CA ILE A 142 10.20 14.30 8.96
C ILE A 142 9.09 15.35 9.05
N ALA A 143 8.22 15.39 8.04
CA ALA A 143 7.16 16.38 7.98
C ALA A 143 6.07 16.10 9.01
N ASP A 144 5.52 14.88 9.01
CA ASP A 144 4.43 14.48 9.90
C ASP A 144 4.66 13.07 10.43
N LEU A 145 4.34 12.87 11.70
CA LEU A 145 4.33 11.57 12.34
C LEU A 145 2.97 11.41 13.04
N GLU A 146 2.10 10.64 12.43
CA GLU A 146 0.74 10.47 12.92
C GLU A 146 0.41 8.98 13.16
N PRO A 147 -0.40 8.68 14.20
CA PRO A 147 -0.95 7.33 14.35
C PRO A 147 -1.87 6.98 13.19
N MET A 148 -1.71 5.79 12.63
CA MET A 148 -2.58 5.26 11.58
C MET A 148 -4.07 5.33 11.95
N ALA A 149 -4.40 5.20 13.24
CA ALA A 149 -5.77 5.32 13.73
C ALA A 149 -6.41 6.69 13.43
N LEU A 150 -5.62 7.78 13.48
CA LEU A 150 -6.11 9.12 13.14
C LEU A 150 -6.34 9.26 11.64
N THR A 151 -5.44 8.74 10.82
CA THR A 151 -5.58 8.72 9.36
C THR A 151 -6.83 7.95 8.95
N VAL A 152 -7.08 6.77 9.54
CA VAL A 152 -8.28 5.97 9.29
C VAL A 152 -9.55 6.68 9.79
N ALA A 153 -9.49 7.33 10.96
CA ALA A 153 -10.64 8.09 11.47
C ALA A 153 -10.98 9.30 10.60
N ALA A 154 -9.99 9.94 9.97
CA ALA A 154 -10.22 11.08 9.07
C ALA A 154 -11.01 10.65 7.82
N THR A 155 -10.70 9.50 7.24
CA THR A 155 -11.42 8.99 6.04
C THR A 155 -12.88 8.63 6.31
N THR A 156 -13.22 8.26 7.55
CA THR A 156 -14.63 7.95 7.93
C THR A 156 -15.44 9.17 8.31
N ARG A 157 -14.82 10.32 8.61
CA ARG A 157 -15.53 11.55 8.97
C ARG A 157 -16.34 12.13 7.81
N GLU A 158 -15.82 12.13 6.61
CA GLU A 158 -16.52 12.65 5.42
C GLU A 158 -17.79 11.86 5.12
N GLN A 159 -17.73 10.53 5.24
CA GLN A 159 -18.91 9.67 5.04
C GLN A 159 -20.00 9.90 6.12
N ARG A 160 -19.59 10.07 7.37
CA ARG A 160 -20.54 10.37 8.48
C ARG A 160 -21.18 11.72 8.32
N LEU A 161 -20.44 12.74 7.88
CA LEU A 161 -20.98 14.08 7.65
C LEU A 161 -22.02 14.06 6.52
N SER A 162 -21.74 13.37 5.43
CA SER A 162 -22.67 13.20 4.32
C SER A 162 -23.95 12.49 4.74
N LEU A 163 -23.86 11.42 5.54
CA LEU A 163 -25.03 10.72 6.07
C LEU A 163 -25.86 11.58 7.03
N LEU A 164 -25.22 12.40 7.88
CA LEU A 164 -25.91 13.34 8.76
C LEU A 164 -26.64 14.43 7.97
N LEU A 165 -26.02 14.98 6.94
CA LEU A 165 -26.65 15.98 6.07
C LEU A 165 -27.85 15.39 5.33
N VAL A 166 -27.71 14.20 4.74
CA VAL A 166 -28.84 13.51 4.06
C VAL A 166 -29.95 13.21 5.05
N GLY A 167 -29.64 12.76 6.26
CA GLY A 167 -30.64 12.52 7.32
C GLY A 167 -31.35 13.77 7.76
N LEU A 168 -30.65 14.91 7.89
CA LEU A 168 -31.23 16.20 8.23
C LEU A 168 -32.18 16.70 7.14
N PHE A 169 -31.76 16.61 5.86
CA PHE A 169 -32.60 17.02 4.73
C PHE A 169 -33.81 16.11 4.55
N ALA A 170 -33.68 14.81 4.76
CA ALA A 170 -34.81 13.89 4.74
C ALA A 170 -35.79 14.13 5.86
N GLY A 171 -35.30 14.48 7.08
CA GLY A 171 -36.14 14.86 8.21
C GLY A 171 -36.91 16.17 7.99
N LEU A 172 -36.27 17.17 7.37
CA LEU A 172 -36.90 18.45 7.01
C LEU A 172 -37.94 18.29 5.87
N ALA A 173 -37.77 17.34 4.97
CA ALA A 173 -38.72 17.09 3.87
C ALA A 173 -40.00 16.34 4.32
N LEU A 174 -40.01 15.78 5.52
CA LEU A 174 -41.13 15.04 6.12
C LEU A 174 -41.99 15.89 7.09
N LEU A 175 -41.57 17.12 7.35
CA LEU A 175 -42.29 18.12 8.14
C LEU A 175 -43.06 19.09 7.23
#